data_87eb1cef645ef6b74fbb7b250ef25d59
#
_entry.id   87eb1cef645ef6b74fbb7b250ef25d59
#
_cell.length_a   1.000
_cell.length_b   1.000
_cell.length_c   1.000
_cell.angle_alpha   90.00
_cell.angle_beta   90.00
_cell.angle_gamma   90.00
#
_symmetry.space_group_name_H-M   'P 1'
#
loop_
_entity.id
_entity.type
_entity.pdbx_description
1 polymer ?
#
loop_
_entity_poly.entity_id
_entity_poly.type
_entity_poly.pdbx_seq_one_letter_code
_entity_poly.pdbx_strand_id
1 'polypeptide(L)'
;QNFDPGSFKLRFAQYQDRTQIYKFALTKFYNEGRGQLSAIYHYSNSHWLSNATTGAPFIYVGDGSVKEIPGFGLGTSSYLPNVSDMVYLDMRTGEMKKISLYDATASKGNQLTVLNRYRWDNGLEWKINMKYDHALGSYLYQTPMSMEQKVGADGYSTKGLDGTLNPYEGYVQSRMSCFNRGNIDEFFFTTELSRKYDDMTWRVGVNEWYYDVDYASNTTMYDHTVEEYPQMLYSADTKDIHHYGNTPYYNLNQNASEYYKGHENKLALYATHDWDITDKWNVYYGARFEYQRLAGKNLAVYNAEGNPVGRFAGYHIGAVAADGTKIAPRYFSYNWLNMAFTAAATYKMTKQFGFTADFTYNTQRPNMSNFAPAEMPNVDKITIPLGRAGIYFNNDWISLTSLFSYIAKTNNNSTLNLINPNNDKDIKAAALSYDIETIGWTTDAVVKPFKGFDFHFLFTYQSPKYKKYETGVTFSDGTTSGINATGNIVTEIPKVLIELDPSYNITKDLKVWASFRYFSKTYANIKNAYYFNGRWETFGVINWNVTKHLSLSGTVINFL
;
A
#
# COMPACT_ATOMS: atom_id res chain seq x y z
N GLN A 1 24.09 1.26 11.31
CA GLN A 1 23.10 2.16 11.93
C GLN A 1 22.85 3.34 11.00
N ASN A 2 21.60 3.62 10.73
CA ASN A 2 21.21 4.79 9.94
C ASN A 2 20.44 5.77 10.86
N PHE A 3 20.72 7.05 10.72
CA PHE A 3 20.11 8.11 11.49
C PHE A 3 19.84 9.30 10.56
N ASP A 4 18.56 9.64 10.40
CA ASP A 4 18.13 10.81 9.64
C ASP A 4 17.64 11.88 10.64
N PRO A 5 18.32 13.03 10.74
CA PRO A 5 17.93 14.09 11.66
C PRO A 5 16.71 14.89 11.22
N GLY A 6 16.19 14.66 10.02
CA GLY A 6 15.01 15.34 9.48
C GLY A 6 15.27 16.27 8.31
N SER A 7 14.18 16.85 7.79
CA SER A 7 14.22 17.76 6.66
C SER A 7 14.32 19.22 7.08
N PHE A 8 15.22 19.97 6.49
CA PHE A 8 15.33 21.42 6.72
C PHE A 8 14.21 22.26 6.05
N LYS A 9 13.42 21.65 5.15
CA LYS A 9 12.26 22.31 4.52
C LYS A 9 11.03 22.36 5.41
N LEU A 10 10.81 21.30 6.19
CA LEU A 10 9.69 21.23 7.14
C LEU A 10 10.18 21.67 8.50
N ARG A 11 9.93 22.92 8.86
CA ARG A 11 10.52 23.60 10.02
C ARG A 11 10.30 22.93 11.37
N PHE A 12 9.24 22.14 11.51
CA PHE A 12 8.89 21.37 12.72
C PHE A 12 8.82 19.87 12.51
N ALA A 13 9.26 19.39 11.37
CA ALA A 13 9.36 17.96 11.14
C ALA A 13 10.64 17.42 11.78
N GLN A 14 10.50 16.67 12.84
CA GLN A 14 11.60 15.90 13.40
C GLN A 14 11.54 14.49 12.80
N TYR A 15 12.21 14.30 11.68
CA TYR A 15 12.43 12.96 11.15
C TYR A 15 13.56 12.31 11.96
N GLN A 16 13.28 11.15 12.51
CA GLN A 16 14.30 10.32 13.10
C GLN A 16 14.17 8.93 12.51
N ASP A 17 15.25 8.44 11.93
CA ASP A 17 15.40 7.05 11.54
C ASP A 17 16.58 6.46 12.31
N ARG A 18 16.29 5.49 13.18
CA ARG A 18 17.27 4.72 13.94
C ARG A 18 17.14 3.27 13.55
N THR A 19 17.88 2.88 12.53
CA THR A 19 17.83 1.53 12.00
C THR A 19 19.13 0.80 12.27
N GLN A 20 19.01 -0.42 12.81
CA GLN A 20 20.09 -1.37 13.00
C GLN A 20 19.77 -2.63 12.20
N ILE A 21 20.68 -3.02 11.33
CA ILE A 21 20.57 -4.24 10.54
C ILE A 21 21.85 -5.03 10.68
N TYR A 22 21.73 -6.30 11.06
CA TYR A 22 22.83 -7.25 11.11
C TYR A 22 22.49 -8.42 10.20
N LYS A 23 23.39 -8.72 9.29
CA LYS A 23 23.26 -9.85 8.39
C LYS A 23 24.49 -10.73 8.47
N PHE A 24 24.26 -12.00 8.73
CA PHE A 24 25.27 -13.04 8.71
C PHE A 24 24.91 -14.07 7.66
N ALA A 25 25.88 -14.45 6.82
CA ALA A 25 25.68 -15.42 5.75
C ALA A 25 26.82 -16.43 5.73
N LEU A 26 26.46 -17.70 5.64
CA LEU A 26 27.38 -18.82 5.45
C LEU A 26 27.00 -19.57 4.18
N THR A 27 27.95 -19.79 3.30
CA THR A 27 27.75 -20.54 2.06
C THR A 27 28.76 -21.68 1.96
N LYS A 28 28.27 -22.88 1.66
CA LYS A 28 29.08 -24.07 1.39
C LYS A 28 28.80 -24.58 -0.02
N PHE A 29 29.87 -24.78 -0.79
CA PHE A 29 29.83 -25.52 -2.05
C PHE A 29 30.18 -26.98 -1.78
N TYR A 30 29.50 -27.89 -2.48
CA TYR A 30 29.69 -29.32 -2.31
C TYR A 30 29.54 -30.05 -3.65
N ASN A 31 29.96 -31.33 -3.70
CA ASN A 31 29.96 -32.15 -4.90
C ASN A 31 30.63 -31.44 -6.10
N GLU A 32 31.87 -31.03 -5.91
CA GLU A 32 32.69 -30.37 -6.96
C GLU A 32 32.06 -29.08 -7.51
N GLY A 33 31.32 -28.35 -6.66
CA GLY A 33 30.66 -27.10 -7.03
C GLY A 33 29.27 -27.26 -7.66
N ARG A 34 28.79 -28.49 -7.84
CA ARG A 34 27.42 -28.77 -8.34
C ARG A 34 26.33 -28.38 -7.34
N GLY A 35 26.66 -28.42 -6.05
CA GLY A 35 25.77 -28.03 -4.97
C GLY A 35 26.24 -26.76 -4.26
N GLN A 36 25.27 -25.94 -3.88
CA GLN A 36 25.47 -24.74 -3.06
C GLN A 36 24.40 -24.71 -1.97
N LEU A 37 24.82 -24.63 -0.72
CA LEU A 37 23.94 -24.43 0.43
C LEU A 37 24.32 -23.12 1.11
N SER A 38 23.34 -22.24 1.32
CA SER A 38 23.54 -20.97 2.02
C SER A 38 22.56 -20.85 3.18
N ALA A 39 23.04 -20.44 4.34
CA ALA A 39 22.24 -20.04 5.49
C ALA A 39 22.48 -18.57 5.77
N ILE A 40 21.41 -17.79 5.87
CA ILE A 40 21.45 -16.35 6.06
C ILE A 40 20.59 -16.00 7.26
N TYR A 41 21.21 -15.41 8.27
CA TYR A 41 20.50 -14.81 9.39
C TYR A 41 20.45 -13.29 9.22
N HIS A 42 19.27 -12.71 9.42
CA HIS A 42 19.04 -11.28 9.33
C HIS A 42 18.28 -10.81 10.57
N TYR A 43 18.87 -9.87 11.28
CA TYR A 43 18.22 -9.15 12.37
C TYR A 43 18.02 -7.70 11.94
N SER A 44 16.82 -7.16 12.21
CA SER A 44 16.52 -5.74 12.01
C SER A 44 15.85 -5.16 13.25
N ASN A 45 16.18 -3.93 13.57
CA ASN A 45 15.50 -3.13 14.58
C ASN A 45 15.48 -1.68 14.10
N SER A 46 14.29 -1.19 13.81
CA SER A 46 14.07 0.14 13.24
C SER A 46 13.06 0.89 14.07
N HIS A 47 13.35 2.15 14.34
CA HIS A 47 12.43 3.13 14.91
C HIS A 47 12.51 4.39 14.07
N TRP A 48 11.37 4.89 13.63
CA TRP A 48 11.32 6.14 12.89
C TRP A 48 10.11 6.98 13.29
N LEU A 49 10.26 8.29 13.21
CA LEU A 49 9.18 9.23 13.39
C LEU A 49 8.47 9.42 12.04
N SER A 50 7.26 8.92 11.96
CA SER A 50 6.40 9.18 10.80
C SER A 50 5.68 10.51 10.99
N ASN A 51 6.08 11.50 10.24
CA ASN A 51 5.64 12.88 10.49
C ASN A 51 4.37 13.29 9.77
N ALA A 52 3.83 12.56 8.96
CA ALA A 52 2.52 12.63 8.33
C ALA A 52 2.55 11.77 7.09
N THR A 53 1.77 10.83 7.12
CA THR A 53 1.60 9.99 5.96
C THR A 53 0.76 10.67 4.90
N THR A 54 -0.07 11.65 5.28
CA THR A 54 -0.94 12.34 4.32
C THR A 54 -1.43 13.69 4.85
N GLY A 55 -1.77 14.58 3.91
CA GLY A 55 -2.75 15.60 4.13
C GLY A 55 -2.25 16.94 4.61
N ALA A 56 -1.41 17.60 3.79
CA ALA A 56 -1.29 19.04 3.89
C ALA A 56 -2.68 19.69 3.73
N PRO A 57 -3.08 20.60 4.64
CA PRO A 57 -4.32 21.33 4.46
C PRO A 57 -4.21 22.34 3.32
N PHE A 58 -5.26 22.45 2.52
CA PHE A 58 -5.37 23.41 1.42
C PHE A 58 -6.83 23.74 1.13
N ILE A 59 -7.07 24.82 0.38
CA ILE A 59 -8.38 25.16 -0.15
C ILE A 59 -8.48 24.66 -1.59
N TYR A 60 -9.42 23.79 -1.88
CA TYR A 60 -9.72 23.35 -3.24
C TYR A 60 -10.57 24.41 -3.96
N VAL A 61 -10.11 24.89 -5.12
CA VAL A 61 -10.76 26.01 -5.83
C VAL A 61 -11.91 25.57 -6.71
N GLY A 62 -11.95 24.28 -7.10
CA GLY A 62 -13.03 23.73 -7.93
C GLY A 62 -12.66 23.51 -9.40
N ASP A 63 -11.53 24.04 -9.85
CA ASP A 63 -11.00 23.94 -11.22
C ASP A 63 -9.83 22.95 -11.36
N GLY A 64 -9.61 22.12 -10.35
CA GLY A 64 -8.49 21.19 -10.27
C GLY A 64 -7.22 21.81 -9.66
N SER A 65 -7.26 23.06 -9.23
CA SER A 65 -6.20 23.75 -8.52
C SER A 65 -6.48 23.87 -7.02
N VAL A 66 -5.43 24.24 -6.27
CA VAL A 66 -5.49 24.45 -4.82
C VAL A 66 -4.88 25.79 -4.46
N LYS A 67 -5.35 26.35 -3.34
CA LYS A 67 -4.78 27.55 -2.72
C LYS A 67 -4.27 27.24 -1.34
N GLU A 68 -3.20 27.93 -0.93
CA GLU A 68 -2.71 27.90 0.44
C GLU A 68 -3.71 28.54 1.39
N ILE A 69 -3.72 28.04 2.62
CA ILE A 69 -4.45 28.65 3.74
C ILE A 69 -3.60 29.82 4.25
N PRO A 70 -4.19 30.98 4.57
CA PRO A 70 -3.45 32.08 5.16
C PRO A 70 -2.67 31.64 6.41
N GLY A 71 -1.37 31.92 6.43
CA GLY A 71 -0.47 31.52 7.52
C GLY A 71 0.06 30.10 7.46
N PHE A 72 -0.28 29.33 6.41
CA PHE A 72 0.21 27.97 6.18
C PHE A 72 0.81 27.83 4.78
N GLY A 73 2.13 27.58 4.68
CA GLY A 73 2.83 27.34 3.40
C GLY A 73 2.85 25.87 3.04
N LEU A 74 2.34 25.51 1.86
CA LEU A 74 2.43 24.15 1.33
C LEU A 74 3.89 23.75 1.11
N GLY A 75 4.28 22.59 1.64
CA GLY A 75 5.65 22.07 1.54
C GLY A 75 6.69 22.74 2.45
N THR A 76 6.32 23.73 3.24
CA THR A 76 7.22 24.44 4.18
C THR A 76 6.74 24.40 5.62
N SER A 77 5.43 24.52 5.87
CA SER A 77 4.85 24.42 7.22
C SER A 77 4.75 22.96 7.67
N SER A 78 4.79 22.73 8.99
CA SER A 78 4.54 21.39 9.53
C SER A 78 3.06 21.00 9.38
N TYR A 79 2.81 19.73 9.06
CA TYR A 79 1.44 19.20 8.95
C TYR A 79 0.89 18.68 10.29
N LEU A 80 1.77 18.53 11.26
CA LEU A 80 1.45 17.97 12.57
C LEU A 80 1.96 18.88 13.70
N PRO A 81 1.22 18.96 14.81
CA PRO A 81 1.72 19.62 16.00
C PRO A 81 2.93 18.86 16.56
N ASN A 82 3.85 19.62 17.16
CA ASN A 82 5.03 19.06 17.82
C ASN A 82 4.64 18.53 19.21
N VAL A 83 4.23 17.25 19.25
CA VAL A 83 3.89 16.54 20.49
C VAL A 83 4.81 15.33 20.67
N SER A 84 5.14 15.00 21.91
CA SER A 84 6.07 13.89 22.21
C SER A 84 5.37 12.53 22.30
N ASP A 85 4.10 12.51 22.63
CA ASP A 85 3.38 11.30 23.00
C ASP A 85 1.96 11.26 22.45
N MET A 86 1.45 10.05 22.26
CA MET A 86 0.03 9.82 22.03
C MET A 86 -0.55 8.81 23.02
N VAL A 87 -1.87 8.86 23.18
CA VAL A 87 -2.66 7.93 24.00
C VAL A 87 -3.44 6.98 23.10
N TYR A 88 -3.49 5.71 23.46
CA TYR A 88 -4.27 4.70 22.75
C TYR A 88 -4.88 3.67 23.72
N LEU A 89 -5.98 3.03 23.31
CA LEU A 89 -6.58 1.89 24.01
C LEU A 89 -5.93 0.60 23.51
N ASP A 90 -5.36 -0.18 24.42
CA ASP A 90 -4.87 -1.51 24.04
C ASP A 90 -6.04 -2.49 23.90
N MET A 91 -6.33 -2.88 22.68
CA MET A 91 -7.48 -3.74 22.36
C MET A 91 -7.38 -5.14 22.97
N ARG A 92 -6.19 -5.58 23.38
CA ARG A 92 -5.97 -6.88 24.00
C ARG A 92 -6.29 -6.88 25.49
N THR A 93 -6.05 -5.76 26.17
CA THR A 93 -6.16 -5.64 27.65
C THR A 93 -7.25 -4.70 28.10
N GLY A 94 -7.70 -3.77 27.26
CA GLY A 94 -8.63 -2.71 27.63
C GLY A 94 -7.98 -1.57 28.42
N GLU A 95 -6.66 -1.53 28.52
CA GLU A 95 -5.94 -0.50 29.24
C GLU A 95 -5.61 0.69 28.33
N MET A 96 -5.79 1.89 28.88
CA MET A 96 -5.27 3.10 28.25
C MET A 96 -3.76 3.15 28.43
N LYS A 97 -3.05 3.31 27.31
CA LYS A 97 -1.60 3.34 27.26
C LYS A 97 -1.11 4.61 26.56
N LYS A 98 0.09 5.02 26.93
CA LYS A 98 0.80 6.14 26.35
C LYS A 98 2.02 5.62 25.61
N ILE A 99 2.29 6.15 24.43
CA ILE A 99 3.47 5.81 23.64
C ILE A 99 4.13 7.09 23.11
N SER A 100 5.46 7.10 23.15
CA SER A 100 6.25 8.14 22.49
C SER A 100 6.07 8.07 20.98
N LEU A 101 5.89 9.20 20.32
CA LEU A 101 5.84 9.25 18.85
C LEU A 101 7.14 8.77 18.20
N TYR A 102 8.27 8.87 18.91
CA TYR A 102 9.57 8.35 18.45
C TYR A 102 9.66 6.83 18.44
N ASP A 103 8.79 6.15 19.18
CA ASP A 103 8.74 4.68 19.28
C ASP A 103 7.46 4.10 18.67
N ALA A 104 6.50 4.95 18.29
CA ALA A 104 5.21 4.50 17.80
C ALA A 104 5.28 3.79 16.45
N THR A 105 6.25 4.16 15.61
CA THR A 105 6.52 3.45 14.37
C THR A 105 7.85 2.70 14.50
N ALA A 106 7.76 1.40 14.65
CA ALA A 106 8.89 0.53 14.93
C ALA A 106 8.73 -0.85 14.28
N SER A 107 9.84 -1.48 13.96
CA SER A 107 9.88 -2.86 13.49
C SER A 107 11.08 -3.57 14.08
N LYS A 108 10.87 -4.76 14.64
CA LYS A 108 11.93 -5.64 15.12
C LYS A 108 11.71 -7.03 14.56
N GLY A 109 12.68 -7.54 13.83
CA GLY A 109 12.56 -8.83 13.15
C GLY A 109 13.79 -9.70 13.28
N ASN A 110 13.56 -11.01 13.27
CA ASN A 110 14.57 -12.06 13.17
C ASN A 110 14.18 -12.96 12.01
N GLN A 111 15.05 -13.11 11.03
CA GLN A 111 14.81 -13.90 9.84
C GLN A 111 15.94 -14.91 9.64
N LEU A 112 15.57 -16.15 9.38
CA LEU A 112 16.48 -17.19 8.93
C LEU A 112 16.07 -17.62 7.53
N THR A 113 17.01 -17.56 6.59
CA THR A 113 16.82 -18.03 5.21
C THR A 113 17.82 -19.14 4.91
N VAL A 114 17.33 -20.24 4.35
CA VAL A 114 18.14 -21.36 3.86
C VAL A 114 17.88 -21.54 2.39
N LEU A 115 18.93 -21.47 1.60
CA LEU A 115 18.90 -21.65 0.16
C LEU A 115 19.73 -22.86 -0.21
N ASN A 116 19.18 -23.75 -1.00
CA ASN A 116 19.93 -24.83 -1.60
C ASN A 116 19.73 -24.86 -3.10
N ARG A 117 20.79 -25.11 -3.85
CA ARG A 117 20.79 -25.35 -5.28
C ARG A 117 21.69 -26.53 -5.58
N TYR A 118 21.17 -27.47 -6.35
CA TYR A 118 21.93 -28.60 -6.82
C TYR A 118 21.69 -28.84 -8.31
N ARG A 119 22.77 -29.01 -9.07
CA ARG A 119 22.71 -29.31 -10.50
C ARG A 119 23.35 -30.64 -10.78
N TRP A 120 22.61 -31.56 -11.42
CA TRP A 120 23.10 -32.81 -11.90
C TRP A 120 23.81 -32.66 -13.25
N ASP A 121 24.64 -33.66 -13.59
CA ASP A 121 25.39 -33.66 -14.86
C ASP A 121 24.49 -33.72 -16.10
N ASN A 122 23.28 -34.24 -15.96
CA ASN A 122 22.26 -34.28 -17.03
C ASN A 122 21.53 -32.95 -17.21
N GLY A 123 21.93 -31.88 -16.49
CA GLY A 123 21.33 -30.54 -16.56
C GLY A 123 20.06 -30.34 -15.73
N LEU A 124 19.60 -31.37 -15.00
CA LEU A 124 18.51 -31.21 -14.04
C LEU A 124 18.99 -30.31 -12.89
N GLU A 125 18.17 -29.36 -12.46
CA GLU A 125 18.46 -28.46 -11.36
C GLU A 125 17.37 -28.54 -10.30
N TRP A 126 17.78 -28.62 -9.04
CA TRP A 126 16.90 -28.60 -7.89
C TRP A 126 17.22 -27.41 -7.02
N LYS A 127 16.21 -26.62 -6.69
CA LYS A 127 16.30 -25.47 -5.79
C LYS A 127 15.39 -25.66 -4.60
N ILE A 128 15.86 -25.22 -3.44
CA ILE A 128 15.09 -25.06 -2.21
C ILE A 128 15.31 -23.65 -1.69
N ASN A 129 14.23 -23.00 -1.29
CA ASN A 129 14.25 -21.76 -0.55
C ASN A 129 13.31 -21.92 0.65
N MET A 130 13.86 -21.77 1.85
CA MET A 130 13.12 -21.74 3.12
C MET A 130 13.42 -20.43 3.82
N LYS A 131 12.37 -19.80 4.33
CA LYS A 131 12.48 -18.58 5.13
C LYS A 131 11.56 -18.72 6.35
N TYR A 132 12.08 -18.44 7.52
CA TYR A 132 11.31 -18.18 8.72
C TYR A 132 11.55 -16.76 9.17
N ASP A 133 10.50 -16.05 9.50
CA ASP A 133 10.53 -14.67 9.95
C ASP A 133 9.65 -14.52 11.19
N HIS A 134 10.22 -13.97 12.27
CA HIS A 134 9.47 -13.53 13.43
C HIS A 134 9.62 -12.02 13.56
N ALA A 135 8.52 -11.30 13.44
CA ALA A 135 8.52 -9.84 13.44
C ALA A 135 7.49 -9.26 14.41
N LEU A 136 7.93 -8.27 15.17
CA LEU A 136 7.10 -7.37 15.94
C LEU A 136 7.09 -6.02 15.21
N GLY A 137 5.91 -5.50 14.89
CA GLY A 137 5.77 -4.23 14.20
C GLY A 137 4.72 -3.34 14.85
N SER A 138 4.98 -2.05 14.84
CA SER A 138 3.99 -1.02 15.11
C SER A 138 4.10 0.09 14.08
N TYR A 139 2.96 0.70 13.78
CA TYR A 139 2.88 1.77 12.83
C TYR A 139 1.85 2.80 13.27
N LEU A 140 2.29 4.05 13.40
CA LEU A 140 1.40 5.17 13.63
C LEU A 140 1.03 5.81 12.30
N TYR A 141 -0.24 5.71 11.95
CA TYR A 141 -0.80 6.33 10.77
C TYR A 141 -1.66 7.53 11.17
N GLN A 142 -1.40 8.68 10.55
CA GLN A 142 -2.15 9.90 10.83
C GLN A 142 -2.77 10.44 9.54
N THR A 143 -4.09 10.65 9.57
CA THR A 143 -4.88 11.10 8.41
C THR A 143 -5.76 12.28 8.78
N PRO A 144 -5.83 13.35 7.95
CA PRO A 144 -6.80 14.40 8.12
C PRO A 144 -8.22 13.86 7.86
N MET A 145 -9.17 14.25 8.69
CA MET A 145 -10.57 13.86 8.57
C MET A 145 -11.42 15.00 8.03
N SER A 146 -11.24 16.20 8.59
CA SER A 146 -11.97 17.40 8.19
C SER A 146 -11.11 18.63 8.42
N MET A 147 -11.50 19.73 7.80
CA MET A 147 -10.95 21.05 8.05
C MET A 147 -12.10 22.05 8.03
N GLU A 148 -12.16 22.86 9.07
CA GLU A 148 -13.17 23.90 9.25
C GLU A 148 -12.53 25.19 9.71
N GLN A 149 -13.10 26.31 9.32
CA GLN A 149 -12.79 27.59 9.96
C GLN A 149 -13.68 27.73 11.20
N LYS A 150 -13.05 27.85 12.36
CA LYS A 150 -13.76 28.09 13.63
C LYS A 150 -13.62 29.55 14.01
N VAL A 151 -14.68 30.11 14.58
CA VAL A 151 -14.74 31.50 15.03
C VAL A 151 -15.22 31.50 16.45
N GLY A 152 -14.41 31.96 17.37
CA GLY A 152 -14.56 32.31 18.78
C GLY A 152 -15.67 31.70 19.64
N ALA A 153 -16.84 31.44 19.08
CA ALA A 153 -17.98 30.83 19.78
C ALA A 153 -17.92 29.29 19.87
N ASP A 154 -17.00 28.65 19.16
CA ASP A 154 -16.94 27.17 19.05
C ASP A 154 -16.10 26.52 20.17
N GLY A 155 -15.59 27.33 21.14
CA GLY A 155 -14.96 26.83 22.36
C GLY A 155 -13.59 26.14 22.18
N TYR A 156 -12.91 26.37 21.08
CA TYR A 156 -11.54 25.86 20.89
C TYR A 156 -10.52 26.77 21.62
N SER A 157 -9.54 26.13 22.23
CA SER A 157 -8.43 26.80 22.89
C SER A 157 -7.10 26.13 22.64
N THR A 158 -6.04 26.92 22.57
CA THR A 158 -4.65 26.44 22.68
C THR A 158 -4.24 26.43 24.15
N LYS A 159 -3.23 25.64 24.52
CA LYS A 159 -2.70 25.59 25.87
C LYS A 159 -1.34 26.27 25.95
N GLY A 160 -1.21 27.31 26.72
CA GLY A 160 0.06 27.98 26.99
C GLY A 160 1.02 27.13 27.80
N LEU A 161 2.29 27.53 27.86
CA LEU A 161 3.34 26.84 28.63
C LEU A 161 3.02 26.82 30.14
N ASP A 162 2.31 27.81 30.65
CA ASP A 162 1.82 27.90 32.03
C ASP A 162 0.55 27.07 32.29
N GLY A 163 0.04 26.39 31.26
CA GLY A 163 -1.17 25.59 31.33
C GLY A 163 -2.46 26.37 31.08
N THR A 164 -2.39 27.68 30.85
CA THR A 164 -3.57 28.54 30.59
C THR A 164 -4.17 28.19 29.24
N LEU A 165 -5.50 28.11 29.17
CA LEU A 165 -6.24 27.93 27.93
C LEU A 165 -6.53 29.30 27.31
N ASN A 166 -6.05 29.49 26.07
CA ASN A 166 -6.25 30.72 25.30
C ASN A 166 -7.23 30.43 24.16
N PRO A 167 -8.33 31.20 24.03
CA PRO A 167 -9.27 31.04 22.94
C PRO A 167 -8.57 31.07 21.58
N TYR A 168 -9.01 30.21 20.67
CA TYR A 168 -8.48 30.11 19.32
C TYR A 168 -9.57 30.38 18.29
N GLU A 169 -9.25 31.27 17.34
CA GLU A 169 -10.08 31.61 16.20
C GLU A 169 -9.27 31.38 14.92
N GLY A 170 -9.66 30.42 14.10
CA GLY A 170 -8.92 30.11 12.88
C GLY A 170 -9.34 28.80 12.25
N TYR A 171 -8.51 28.30 11.36
CA TYR A 171 -8.74 27.00 10.74
C TYR A 171 -8.35 25.88 11.71
N VAL A 172 -9.25 24.93 11.86
CA VAL A 172 -9.08 23.70 12.65
C VAL A 172 -9.05 22.52 11.72
N GLN A 173 -8.03 21.68 11.83
CA GLN A 173 -7.99 20.39 11.17
C GLN A 173 -8.17 19.27 12.20
N SER A 174 -9.20 18.45 11.99
CA SER A 174 -9.35 17.19 12.74
C SER A 174 -8.50 16.12 12.12
N ARG A 175 -7.82 15.35 12.95
CA ARG A 175 -6.91 14.31 12.51
C ARG A 175 -7.14 13.01 13.26
N MET A 176 -7.18 11.94 12.50
CA MET A 176 -7.24 10.59 13.02
C MET A 176 -5.82 10.03 13.18
N SER A 177 -5.49 9.57 14.38
CA SER A 177 -4.28 8.83 14.69
C SER A 177 -4.61 7.36 14.89
N CYS A 178 -4.16 6.51 14.00
CA CYS A 178 -4.38 5.07 14.07
C CYS A 178 -3.08 4.37 14.45
N PHE A 179 -3.05 3.76 15.62
CA PHE A 179 -1.88 3.03 16.12
C PHE A 179 -2.08 1.54 15.93
N ASN A 180 -1.33 0.97 15.01
CA ASN A 180 -1.38 -0.43 14.62
C ASN A 180 -0.23 -1.19 15.28
N ARG A 181 -0.48 -2.41 15.76
CA ARG A 181 0.55 -3.31 16.29
C ARG A 181 0.30 -4.72 15.83
N GLY A 182 1.34 -5.37 15.35
CA GLY A 182 1.30 -6.76 14.92
C GLY A 182 2.46 -7.57 15.47
N ASN A 183 2.17 -8.80 15.85
CA ASN A 183 3.14 -9.86 16.04
C ASN A 183 2.91 -10.89 14.95
N ILE A 184 3.96 -11.24 14.22
CA ILE A 184 3.89 -12.05 13.02
C ILE A 184 4.92 -13.15 13.10
N ASP A 185 4.49 -14.38 12.82
CA ASP A 185 5.34 -15.52 12.52
C ASP A 185 5.05 -15.97 11.09
N GLU A 186 6.04 -15.98 10.23
CA GLU A 186 5.93 -16.35 8.82
C GLU A 186 6.90 -17.48 8.48
N PHE A 187 6.39 -18.51 7.81
CA PHE A 187 7.19 -19.54 7.20
C PHE A 187 6.91 -19.60 5.70
N PHE A 188 7.95 -19.54 4.92
CA PHE A 188 7.90 -19.66 3.47
C PHE A 188 8.80 -20.80 3.02
N PHE A 189 8.27 -21.66 2.16
CA PHE A 189 9.01 -22.76 1.56
C PHE A 189 8.72 -22.83 0.06
N THR A 190 9.76 -22.99 -0.74
CA THR A 190 9.64 -23.31 -2.17
C THR A 190 10.65 -24.37 -2.52
N THR A 191 10.21 -25.38 -3.26
CA THR A 191 11.09 -26.32 -3.91
C THR A 191 10.73 -26.41 -5.39
N GLU A 192 11.74 -26.42 -6.26
CA GLU A 192 11.58 -26.40 -7.70
C GLU A 192 12.57 -27.38 -8.35
N LEU A 193 12.08 -28.23 -9.24
CA LEU A 193 12.85 -28.97 -10.20
C LEU A 193 12.71 -28.31 -11.56
N SER A 194 13.82 -28.13 -12.26
CA SER A 194 13.83 -27.55 -13.60
C SER A 194 14.91 -28.18 -14.47
N ARG A 195 14.67 -28.17 -15.77
CA ARG A 195 15.67 -28.55 -16.76
C ARG A 195 15.55 -27.67 -17.98
N LYS A 196 16.71 -27.20 -18.43
CA LYS A 196 16.85 -26.43 -19.66
C LYS A 196 17.44 -27.33 -20.74
N TYR A 197 16.79 -27.36 -21.90
CA TYR A 197 17.26 -27.91 -23.15
C TYR A 197 17.59 -26.78 -24.13
N ASP A 198 18.04 -27.09 -25.31
CA ASP A 198 18.37 -26.07 -26.30
C ASP A 198 17.14 -25.25 -26.75
N ASP A 199 16.00 -25.93 -26.89
CA ASP A 199 14.75 -25.40 -27.42
C ASP A 199 13.66 -25.21 -26.34
N MET A 200 13.85 -25.73 -25.12
CA MET A 200 12.82 -25.65 -24.10
C MET A 200 13.35 -25.60 -22.66
N THR A 201 12.54 -25.08 -21.80
CA THR A 201 12.76 -25.11 -20.33
C THR A 201 11.47 -25.49 -19.64
N TRP A 202 11.48 -26.52 -18.80
CA TRP A 202 10.36 -26.80 -17.92
C TRP A 202 10.73 -26.60 -16.45
N ARG A 203 9.72 -26.25 -15.63
CA ARG A 203 9.83 -26.13 -14.17
C ARG A 203 8.60 -26.73 -13.54
N VAL A 204 8.79 -27.46 -12.44
CA VAL A 204 7.72 -27.97 -11.58
C VAL A 204 8.12 -27.69 -10.15
N GLY A 205 7.21 -27.17 -9.36
CA GLY A 205 7.54 -26.81 -8.00
C GLY A 205 6.35 -26.82 -7.05
N VAL A 206 6.70 -26.85 -5.77
CA VAL A 206 5.78 -26.72 -4.64
C VAL A 206 6.14 -25.46 -3.88
N ASN A 207 5.15 -24.70 -3.48
CA ASN A 207 5.30 -23.51 -2.65
C ASN A 207 4.35 -23.61 -1.46
N GLU A 208 4.85 -23.36 -0.28
CA GLU A 208 4.05 -23.21 0.94
C GLU A 208 4.36 -21.89 1.60
N TRP A 209 3.31 -21.23 2.05
CA TRP A 209 3.37 -20.02 2.83
C TRP A 209 2.43 -20.15 4.01
N TYR A 210 3.00 -20.08 5.20
CA TYR A 210 2.29 -20.08 6.48
C TYR A 210 2.50 -18.75 7.16
N TYR A 211 1.43 -18.18 7.69
CA TYR A 211 1.41 -16.88 8.32
C TYR A 211 0.52 -16.93 9.56
N ASP A 212 1.10 -16.65 10.73
CA ASP A 212 0.37 -16.47 12.00
C ASP A 212 0.48 -15.02 12.42
N VAL A 213 -0.63 -14.43 12.86
CA VAL A 213 -0.67 -13.01 13.21
C VAL A 213 -1.55 -12.75 14.43
N ASP A 214 -1.08 -11.85 15.29
CA ASP A 214 -1.85 -11.22 16.36
C ASP A 214 -1.79 -9.70 16.12
N TYR A 215 -2.86 -9.14 15.54
CA TYR A 215 -2.95 -7.73 15.15
C TYR A 215 -3.97 -6.98 16.00
N ALA A 216 -3.62 -5.77 16.41
CA ALA A 216 -4.52 -4.83 17.07
C ALA A 216 -4.28 -3.41 16.57
N SER A 217 -5.35 -2.68 16.37
CA SER A 217 -5.34 -1.27 15.99
C SER A 217 -6.28 -0.49 16.89
N ASN A 218 -5.87 0.68 17.32
CA ASN A 218 -6.74 1.63 17.99
C ASN A 218 -6.62 3.00 17.33
N THR A 219 -7.74 3.68 17.16
CA THR A 219 -7.82 5.00 16.57
C THR A 219 -8.20 6.02 17.62
N THR A 220 -7.42 7.07 17.71
CA THR A 220 -7.72 8.29 18.47
C THR A 220 -7.87 9.45 17.50
N MET A 221 -8.59 10.48 17.95
CA MET A 221 -8.76 11.72 17.22
C MET A 221 -8.12 12.86 18.01
N TYR A 222 -7.73 13.90 17.31
CA TYR A 222 -7.37 15.18 17.89
C TYR A 222 -7.60 16.30 16.88
N ASP A 223 -7.75 17.52 17.39
CA ASP A 223 -7.84 18.73 16.59
C ASP A 223 -6.57 19.56 16.76
N HIS A 224 -6.16 20.26 15.71
CA HIS A 224 -5.01 21.14 15.75
C HIS A 224 -5.23 22.41 14.93
N THR A 225 -4.48 23.46 15.26
CA THR A 225 -4.45 24.71 14.50
C THR A 225 -3.83 24.47 13.12
N VAL A 226 -4.25 25.26 12.12
CA VAL A 226 -3.65 25.28 10.79
C VAL A 226 -2.83 26.55 10.64
N GLU A 227 -1.57 26.45 10.99
CA GLU A 227 -0.60 27.56 11.00
C GLU A 227 0.82 27.03 10.82
N GLU A 228 1.80 27.90 10.66
CA GLU A 228 3.21 27.50 10.44
C GLU A 228 3.72 26.55 11.53
N TYR A 229 3.25 26.74 12.76
CA TYR A 229 3.60 25.95 13.94
C TYR A 229 2.35 25.37 14.61
N PRO A 230 1.79 24.27 14.08
CA PRO A 230 0.53 23.75 14.58
C PRO A 230 0.57 23.39 16.07
N GLN A 231 -0.51 23.69 16.77
CA GLN A 231 -0.71 23.37 18.18
C GLN A 231 -1.92 22.47 18.36
N MET A 232 -1.86 21.58 19.35
CA MET A 232 -3.02 20.79 19.76
C MET A 232 -4.10 21.71 20.31
N LEU A 233 -5.36 21.44 19.93
CA LEU A 233 -6.52 22.18 20.38
C LEU A 233 -7.29 21.42 21.46
N TYR A 234 -7.83 22.16 22.37
CA TYR A 234 -8.74 21.73 23.44
C TYR A 234 -10.11 22.29 23.13
N SER A 235 -11.13 21.44 23.09
CA SER A 235 -12.52 21.87 22.89
C SER A 235 -13.31 21.75 24.19
N ALA A 236 -14.15 22.73 24.46
CA ALA A 236 -15.11 22.69 25.57
C ALA A 236 -16.38 21.91 25.22
N ASP A 237 -16.69 21.76 23.94
CA ASP A 237 -17.90 21.07 23.46
C ASP A 237 -17.68 19.57 23.28
N THR A 238 -17.41 18.91 24.40
CA THR A 238 -17.02 17.50 24.43
C THR A 238 -18.14 16.55 24.87
N LYS A 239 -19.38 17.02 24.93
CA LYS A 239 -20.50 16.23 25.47
C LYS A 239 -20.73 14.89 24.74
N ASP A 240 -20.32 14.79 23.47
CA ASP A 240 -20.47 13.61 22.64
C ASP A 240 -19.13 12.93 22.28
N ILE A 241 -18.02 13.40 22.84
CA ILE A 241 -16.67 12.93 22.52
C ILE A 241 -16.03 12.30 23.75
N HIS A 242 -15.62 11.04 23.65
CA HIS A 242 -14.94 10.34 24.73
C HIS A 242 -13.47 10.77 24.80
N HIS A 243 -13.17 11.69 25.70
CA HIS A 243 -11.78 12.07 25.98
C HIS A 243 -11.06 10.99 26.78
N TYR A 244 -9.80 10.82 26.48
CA TYR A 244 -8.90 10.00 27.28
C TYR A 244 -8.30 10.82 28.42
N GLY A 245 -9.10 11.02 29.49
CA GLY A 245 -8.70 11.85 30.64
C GLY A 245 -8.55 13.33 30.25
N ASN A 246 -7.51 13.98 30.78
CA ASN A 246 -7.21 15.41 30.52
C ASN A 246 -6.32 15.60 29.27
N THR A 247 -6.37 14.73 28.30
CA THR A 247 -5.60 14.84 27.06
C THR A 247 -6.44 15.50 25.97
N PRO A 248 -5.84 16.13 24.95
CA PRO A 248 -6.56 16.61 23.78
C PRO A 248 -7.01 15.47 22.86
N TYR A 249 -6.60 14.23 23.14
CA TYR A 249 -7.01 13.06 22.36
C TYR A 249 -8.40 12.61 22.77
N TYR A 250 -9.21 12.28 21.78
CA TYR A 250 -10.57 11.75 21.95
C TYR A 250 -10.83 10.60 20.98
N ASN A 251 -11.90 9.85 21.20
CA ASN A 251 -12.36 8.80 20.30
C ASN A 251 -13.82 9.07 19.91
N LEU A 252 -14.07 9.13 18.61
CA LEU A 252 -15.42 9.20 18.06
C LEU A 252 -16.15 7.86 18.31
N ASN A 253 -17.11 7.86 19.24
CA ASN A 253 -18.05 6.77 19.48
C ASN A 253 -17.43 5.40 19.83
N GLN A 254 -16.20 5.33 20.33
CA GLN A 254 -15.48 4.09 20.67
C GLN A 254 -15.34 3.07 19.53
N ASN A 255 -15.70 3.42 18.30
CA ASN A 255 -15.89 2.49 17.19
C ASN A 255 -14.72 2.43 16.19
N ALA A 256 -13.55 2.94 16.55
CA ALA A 256 -12.44 3.06 15.63
C ALA A 256 -11.27 2.14 16.02
N SER A 257 -11.57 0.86 16.24
CA SER A 257 -10.56 -0.12 16.66
C SER A 257 -10.76 -1.44 15.95
N GLU A 258 -9.66 -2.13 15.68
CA GLU A 258 -9.65 -3.44 15.02
C GLU A 258 -8.84 -4.42 15.84
N TYR A 259 -9.25 -5.67 15.85
CA TYR A 259 -8.47 -6.77 16.40
C TYR A 259 -8.76 -8.03 15.62
N TYR A 260 -7.70 -8.72 15.22
CA TYR A 260 -7.80 -10.10 14.75
C TYR A 260 -6.56 -10.89 15.14
N LYS A 261 -6.76 -12.19 15.32
CA LYS A 261 -5.70 -13.16 15.55
C LYS A 261 -6.03 -14.44 14.81
N GLY A 262 -5.05 -15.01 14.14
CA GLY A 262 -5.24 -16.25 13.41
C GLY A 262 -4.10 -16.59 12.50
N HIS A 263 -4.33 -17.60 11.69
CA HIS A 263 -3.33 -18.10 10.76
C HIS A 263 -3.89 -18.29 9.35
N GLU A 264 -3.02 -18.18 8.38
CA GLU A 264 -3.27 -18.46 6.98
C GLU A 264 -2.18 -19.39 6.44
N ASN A 265 -2.59 -20.43 5.72
CA ASN A 265 -1.69 -21.36 5.04
C ASN A 265 -2.07 -21.43 3.57
N LYS A 266 -1.08 -21.37 2.68
CA LYS A 266 -1.21 -21.51 1.24
C LYS A 266 -0.22 -22.53 0.74
N LEU A 267 -0.71 -23.69 0.32
CA LEU A 267 0.07 -24.75 -0.31
C LEU A 267 -0.24 -24.81 -1.80
N ALA A 268 0.76 -24.65 -2.64
CA ALA A 268 0.57 -24.63 -4.07
C ALA A 268 1.49 -25.58 -4.81
N LEU A 269 0.95 -26.18 -5.87
CA LEU A 269 1.68 -26.89 -6.90
C LEU A 269 1.65 -26.05 -8.18
N TYR A 270 2.79 -25.90 -8.85
CA TYR A 270 2.87 -25.19 -10.11
C TYR A 270 3.78 -25.91 -11.13
N ALA A 271 3.49 -25.67 -12.40
CA ALA A 271 4.33 -26.08 -13.51
C ALA A 271 4.35 -24.99 -14.58
N THR A 272 5.51 -24.80 -15.21
CA THR A 272 5.69 -23.90 -16.36
C THR A 272 6.52 -24.55 -17.44
N HIS A 273 6.23 -24.19 -18.69
CA HIS A 273 6.98 -24.62 -19.85
C HIS A 273 7.22 -23.43 -20.78
N ASP A 274 8.47 -23.25 -21.19
CA ASP A 274 8.94 -22.26 -22.13
C ASP A 274 9.56 -23.00 -23.30
N TRP A 275 9.05 -22.81 -24.52
CA TRP A 275 9.38 -23.62 -25.67
C TRP A 275 9.53 -22.82 -26.97
N ASP A 276 10.71 -22.91 -27.57
CA ASP A 276 10.96 -22.46 -28.93
C ASP A 276 10.49 -23.53 -29.90
N ILE A 277 9.20 -23.51 -30.30
CA ILE A 277 8.60 -24.49 -31.21
C ILE A 277 9.34 -24.50 -32.55
N THR A 278 9.74 -23.31 -33.00
CA THR A 278 10.57 -23.09 -34.21
C THR A 278 11.44 -21.86 -33.97
N ASP A 279 12.36 -21.56 -34.88
CA ASP A 279 13.17 -20.32 -34.85
C ASP A 279 12.33 -19.04 -34.81
N LYS A 280 11.04 -19.13 -35.23
CA LYS A 280 10.10 -18.00 -35.29
C LYS A 280 9.10 -17.97 -34.16
N TRP A 281 8.79 -19.11 -33.56
CA TRP A 281 7.74 -19.20 -32.53
C TRP A 281 8.31 -19.62 -31.19
N ASN A 282 8.13 -18.76 -30.21
CA ASN A 282 8.31 -19.10 -28.81
C ASN A 282 6.95 -19.08 -28.13
N VAL A 283 6.66 -20.06 -27.27
CA VAL A 283 5.49 -20.15 -26.45
C VAL A 283 5.89 -20.39 -25.00
N TYR A 284 5.21 -19.72 -24.09
CA TYR A 284 5.33 -19.93 -22.66
C TYR A 284 3.95 -20.22 -22.08
N TYR A 285 3.83 -21.23 -21.24
CA TYR A 285 2.58 -21.49 -20.52
C TYR A 285 2.85 -22.11 -19.17
N GLY A 286 1.88 -21.94 -18.25
CA GLY A 286 1.98 -22.48 -16.92
C GLY A 286 0.65 -22.49 -16.20
N ALA A 287 0.61 -23.31 -15.15
CA ALA A 287 -0.52 -23.43 -14.24
C ALA A 287 -0.04 -23.49 -12.80
N ARG A 288 -0.84 -22.96 -11.89
CA ARG A 288 -0.66 -23.04 -10.45
C ARG A 288 -2.01 -23.34 -9.80
N PHE A 289 -2.03 -24.30 -8.89
CA PHE A 289 -3.16 -24.63 -8.04
C PHE A 289 -2.74 -24.47 -6.59
N GLU A 290 -3.51 -23.70 -5.82
CA GLU A 290 -3.18 -23.31 -4.46
C GLU A 290 -4.34 -23.64 -3.54
N TYR A 291 -4.10 -24.49 -2.56
CA TYR A 291 -5.01 -24.71 -1.45
C TYR A 291 -4.73 -23.65 -0.37
N GLN A 292 -5.73 -22.83 -0.07
CA GLN A 292 -5.67 -21.80 0.95
C GLN A 292 -6.57 -22.18 2.12
N ARG A 293 -6.00 -22.24 3.32
CA ARG A 293 -6.71 -22.37 4.58
C ARG A 293 -6.51 -21.11 5.40
N LEU A 294 -7.60 -20.58 5.96
CA LEU A 294 -7.59 -19.39 6.78
C LEU A 294 -8.50 -19.61 7.98
N ALA A 295 -8.00 -19.38 9.20
CA ALA A 295 -8.78 -19.50 10.41
C ALA A 295 -8.31 -18.52 11.48
N GLY A 296 -9.27 -17.98 12.24
CA GLY A 296 -8.93 -17.00 13.26
C GLY A 296 -10.14 -16.51 14.03
N LYS A 297 -9.92 -15.41 14.73
CA LYS A 297 -10.94 -14.68 15.47
C LYS A 297 -10.74 -13.18 15.31
N ASN A 298 -11.84 -12.44 15.31
CA ASN A 298 -11.85 -10.98 15.38
C ASN A 298 -12.88 -10.48 16.38
N LEU A 299 -12.89 -9.18 16.63
CA LEU A 299 -13.93 -8.55 17.43
C LEU A 299 -14.99 -7.97 16.52
N ALA A 300 -16.24 -8.28 16.84
CA ALA A 300 -17.41 -7.68 16.21
C ALA A 300 -18.40 -7.29 17.31
N VAL A 301 -19.08 -6.17 17.09
CA VAL A 301 -20.21 -5.75 17.91
C VAL A 301 -21.47 -5.96 17.09
N TYR A 302 -22.45 -6.62 17.68
CA TYR A 302 -23.74 -6.87 17.06
C TYR A 302 -24.83 -6.10 17.81
N ASN A 303 -25.81 -5.60 17.08
CA ASN A 303 -27.04 -5.09 17.69
C ASN A 303 -27.96 -6.24 18.16
N ALA A 304 -29.09 -5.90 18.77
CA ALA A 304 -30.05 -6.88 19.28
C ALA A 304 -30.63 -7.82 18.21
N GLU A 305 -30.64 -7.37 16.93
CA GLU A 305 -31.11 -8.17 15.80
C GLU A 305 -30.00 -9.07 15.20
N GLY A 306 -28.78 -9.08 15.78
CA GLY A 306 -27.67 -9.89 15.31
C GLY A 306 -26.93 -9.32 14.10
N ASN A 307 -27.12 -8.05 13.75
CA ASN A 307 -26.40 -7.38 12.68
C ASN A 307 -25.12 -6.71 13.21
N PRO A 308 -24.00 -6.73 12.48
CA PRO A 308 -22.80 -6.03 12.88
C PRO A 308 -23.04 -4.51 12.92
N VAL A 309 -22.56 -3.88 13.98
CA VAL A 309 -22.70 -2.44 14.21
C VAL A 309 -21.40 -1.75 13.88
N GLY A 310 -21.34 -1.08 12.73
CA GLY A 310 -20.18 -0.31 12.30
C GLY A 310 -19.05 -1.18 11.74
N ARG A 311 -18.09 -0.51 11.10
CA ARG A 311 -16.91 -1.13 10.50
C ARG A 311 -15.90 -1.63 11.55
N PHE A 312 -15.84 -0.97 12.70
CA PHE A 312 -14.84 -1.20 13.72
C PHE A 312 -15.44 -1.84 14.97
N ALA A 313 -14.66 -2.63 15.68
CA ALA A 313 -15.03 -3.12 16.99
C ALA A 313 -15.07 -1.97 18.00
N GLY A 314 -16.19 -1.76 18.65
CA GLY A 314 -16.35 -0.72 19.66
C GLY A 314 -15.78 -1.08 21.02
N TYR A 315 -15.28 -2.31 21.20
CA TYR A 315 -14.88 -2.84 22.49
C TYR A 315 -13.58 -3.61 22.41
N HIS A 316 -12.82 -3.61 23.50
CA HIS A 316 -11.64 -4.45 23.68
C HIS A 316 -12.03 -5.90 24.07
N ILE A 317 -11.06 -6.81 24.05
CA ILE A 317 -11.28 -8.20 24.49
C ILE A 317 -11.74 -8.22 25.96
N GLY A 318 -12.85 -8.90 26.22
CA GLY A 318 -13.41 -9.08 27.55
C GLY A 318 -14.17 -7.88 28.12
N ALA A 319 -14.40 -6.83 27.31
CA ALA A 319 -15.28 -5.74 27.68
C ALA A 319 -16.72 -6.22 27.97
N VAL A 320 -17.47 -5.41 28.69
CA VAL A 320 -18.88 -5.64 28.97
C VAL A 320 -19.67 -4.49 28.35
N ALA A 321 -20.63 -4.80 27.49
CA ALA A 321 -21.52 -3.83 26.88
C ALA A 321 -22.46 -3.19 27.92
N ALA A 322 -23.12 -2.09 27.55
CA ALA A 322 -24.00 -1.36 28.45
C ALA A 322 -25.20 -2.19 28.97
N ASP A 323 -25.61 -3.21 28.24
CA ASP A 323 -26.65 -4.15 28.62
C ASP A 323 -26.14 -5.33 29.50
N GLY A 324 -24.86 -5.31 29.88
CA GLY A 324 -24.22 -6.38 30.68
C GLY A 324 -23.66 -7.54 29.86
N THR A 325 -23.81 -7.55 28.54
CA THR A 325 -23.28 -8.61 27.67
C THR A 325 -21.76 -8.56 27.60
N LYS A 326 -21.11 -9.69 27.89
CA LYS A 326 -19.65 -9.81 27.71
C LYS A 326 -19.32 -9.95 26.24
N ILE A 327 -18.45 -9.07 25.74
CA ILE A 327 -18.00 -9.08 24.36
C ILE A 327 -17.08 -10.27 24.12
N ALA A 328 -17.51 -11.16 23.23
CA ALA A 328 -16.76 -12.34 22.83
C ALA A 328 -16.17 -12.19 21.42
N PRO A 329 -15.01 -12.77 21.14
CA PRO A 329 -14.49 -12.84 19.78
C PRO A 329 -15.40 -13.66 18.87
N ARG A 330 -15.52 -13.23 17.62
CA ARG A 330 -16.13 -14.03 16.56
C ARG A 330 -15.07 -14.88 15.89
N TYR A 331 -15.34 -16.18 15.76
CA TYR A 331 -14.45 -17.13 15.11
C TYR A 331 -14.86 -17.34 13.66
N PHE A 332 -13.86 -17.54 12.80
CA PHE A 332 -14.05 -17.85 11.38
C PHE A 332 -13.02 -18.89 10.90
N SER A 333 -13.43 -19.70 9.92
CA SER A 333 -12.55 -20.69 9.28
C SER A 333 -13.03 -20.95 7.85
N TYR A 334 -12.10 -20.89 6.90
CA TYR A 334 -12.36 -21.07 5.48
C TYR A 334 -11.27 -21.90 4.82
N ASN A 335 -11.69 -22.62 3.76
CA ASN A 335 -10.80 -23.37 2.89
C ASN A 335 -11.18 -23.09 1.45
N TRP A 336 -10.20 -22.82 0.60
CA TRP A 336 -10.41 -22.51 -0.82
C TRP A 336 -9.36 -23.15 -1.72
N LEU A 337 -9.74 -23.34 -2.97
CA LEU A 337 -8.82 -23.63 -4.06
C LEU A 337 -8.72 -22.41 -4.97
N ASN A 338 -7.52 -21.81 -5.03
CA ASN A 338 -7.16 -20.76 -5.96
C ASN A 338 -6.42 -21.37 -7.15
N MET A 339 -6.50 -20.70 -8.30
CA MET A 339 -5.81 -21.14 -9.50
C MET A 339 -5.25 -19.96 -10.29
N ALA A 340 -4.15 -20.19 -10.97
CA ALA A 340 -3.57 -19.26 -11.92
C ALA A 340 -3.16 -20.01 -13.18
N PHE A 341 -3.48 -19.41 -14.32
CA PHE A 341 -3.06 -19.89 -15.65
C PHE A 341 -2.38 -18.74 -16.38
N THR A 342 -1.32 -19.05 -17.10
CA THR A 342 -0.65 -18.10 -17.97
C THR A 342 -0.32 -18.74 -19.28
N ALA A 343 -0.43 -17.99 -20.37
CA ALA A 343 0.03 -18.38 -21.69
C ALA A 343 0.57 -17.15 -22.41
N ALA A 344 1.69 -17.29 -23.10
CA ALA A 344 2.27 -16.23 -23.92
C ALA A 344 2.80 -16.83 -25.21
N ALA A 345 2.74 -16.05 -26.29
CA ALA A 345 3.32 -16.42 -27.57
C ALA A 345 4.06 -15.23 -28.18
N THR A 346 5.22 -15.49 -28.73
CA THR A 346 5.99 -14.51 -29.51
C THR A 346 6.24 -15.07 -30.90
N TYR A 347 5.90 -14.28 -31.92
CA TYR A 347 6.16 -14.59 -33.32
C TYR A 347 7.17 -13.64 -33.92
N LYS A 348 8.34 -14.17 -34.32
CA LYS A 348 9.42 -13.44 -34.99
C LYS A 348 9.14 -13.41 -36.49
N MET A 349 8.49 -12.36 -37.00
CA MET A 349 8.21 -12.20 -38.42
C MET A 349 9.51 -12.00 -39.19
N THR A 350 10.40 -11.17 -38.67
CA THR A 350 11.77 -10.95 -39.14
C THR A 350 12.74 -11.04 -37.94
N LYS A 351 14.05 -10.90 -38.21
CA LYS A 351 15.04 -10.80 -37.12
C LYS A 351 14.81 -9.60 -36.20
N GLN A 352 14.13 -8.57 -36.69
CA GLN A 352 13.96 -7.28 -36.01
C GLN A 352 12.53 -7.04 -35.55
N PHE A 353 11.53 -7.60 -36.22
CA PHE A 353 10.13 -7.31 -36.01
C PHE A 353 9.33 -8.56 -35.73
N GLY A 354 8.38 -8.45 -34.80
CA GLY A 354 7.46 -9.52 -34.49
C GLY A 354 6.25 -9.09 -33.70
N PHE A 355 5.46 -10.08 -33.33
CA PHE A 355 4.25 -9.96 -32.55
C PHE A 355 4.41 -10.69 -31.22
N THR A 356 3.76 -10.17 -30.19
CA THR A 356 3.67 -10.84 -28.90
C THR A 356 2.25 -10.74 -28.36
N ALA A 357 1.79 -11.81 -27.72
CA ALA A 357 0.53 -11.83 -27.01
C ALA A 357 0.67 -12.64 -25.73
N ASP A 358 0.02 -12.22 -24.66
CA ASP A 358 -0.06 -12.98 -23.42
C ASP A 358 -1.46 -12.90 -22.81
N PHE A 359 -1.78 -13.94 -22.06
CA PHE A 359 -2.99 -14.04 -21.27
C PHE A 359 -2.66 -14.64 -19.90
N THR A 360 -3.22 -14.03 -18.87
CA THR A 360 -3.13 -14.54 -17.50
C THR A 360 -4.51 -14.51 -16.85
N TYR A 361 -4.85 -15.56 -16.15
CA TYR A 361 -6.06 -15.67 -15.35
C TYR A 361 -5.69 -16.08 -13.94
N ASN A 362 -6.02 -15.23 -12.97
CA ASN A 362 -5.77 -15.49 -11.55
C ASN A 362 -7.07 -15.47 -10.77
N THR A 363 -7.14 -16.33 -9.76
CA THR A 363 -8.19 -16.25 -8.74
C THR A 363 -7.57 -15.94 -7.38
N GLN A 364 -8.30 -15.18 -6.57
CA GLN A 364 -7.92 -14.80 -5.21
C GLN A 364 -9.09 -14.96 -4.26
N ARG A 365 -8.78 -15.16 -3.01
CA ARG A 365 -9.73 -15.13 -1.88
C ARG A 365 -9.25 -14.10 -0.85
N PRO A 366 -10.13 -13.68 0.08
CA PRO A 366 -9.71 -12.83 1.16
C PRO A 366 -8.51 -13.41 1.93
N ASN A 367 -7.64 -12.54 2.38
CA ASN A 367 -6.56 -12.85 3.30
C ASN A 367 -6.95 -12.49 4.73
N MET A 368 -6.09 -12.78 5.70
CA MET A 368 -6.35 -12.54 7.14
C MET A 368 -6.71 -11.08 7.43
N SER A 369 -6.08 -10.10 6.79
CA SER A 369 -6.34 -8.68 7.05
C SER A 369 -7.74 -8.22 6.63
N ASN A 370 -8.40 -8.90 5.71
CA ASN A 370 -9.78 -8.57 5.33
C ASN A 370 -10.79 -8.88 6.44
N PHE A 371 -10.40 -9.67 7.45
CA PHE A 371 -11.21 -9.98 8.61
C PHE A 371 -10.96 -9.05 9.81
N ALA A 372 -10.12 -8.02 9.64
CA ALA A 372 -9.88 -7.02 10.67
C ALA A 372 -11.13 -6.19 11.01
N PRO A 373 -11.97 -5.75 10.03
CA PRO A 373 -13.23 -5.07 10.31
C PRO A 373 -14.20 -5.92 11.11
N ALA A 374 -15.08 -5.27 11.87
CA ALA A 374 -16.16 -5.92 12.59
C ALA A 374 -17.15 -6.64 11.65
N GLU A 375 -17.34 -6.10 10.46
CA GLU A 375 -18.14 -6.69 9.40
C GLU A 375 -17.38 -7.79 8.67
N MET A 376 -18.07 -8.90 8.37
CA MET A 376 -17.43 -9.99 7.61
C MET A 376 -17.19 -9.57 6.15
N PRO A 377 -16.01 -9.86 5.61
CA PRO A 377 -15.74 -9.61 4.21
C PRO A 377 -16.58 -10.53 3.31
N ASN A 378 -16.87 -10.08 2.09
CA ASN A 378 -17.32 -11.01 1.06
C ASN A 378 -16.20 -12.02 0.78
N VAL A 379 -16.52 -13.31 0.88
CA VAL A 379 -15.58 -14.42 0.66
C VAL A 379 -15.65 -14.99 -0.76
N ASP A 380 -16.39 -14.36 -1.65
CA ASP A 380 -16.49 -14.77 -3.03
C ASP A 380 -15.15 -14.71 -3.75
N LYS A 381 -15.05 -15.51 -4.79
CA LYS A 381 -13.85 -15.59 -5.62
C LYS A 381 -13.64 -14.27 -6.39
N ILE A 382 -12.49 -13.66 -6.17
CA ILE A 382 -11.98 -12.57 -7.00
C ILE A 382 -11.33 -13.18 -8.22
N THR A 383 -11.68 -12.72 -9.43
CA THR A 383 -11.02 -13.14 -10.67
C THR A 383 -10.28 -11.96 -11.31
N ILE A 384 -9.09 -12.25 -11.85
CA ILE A 384 -8.23 -11.24 -12.47
C ILE A 384 -7.77 -11.77 -13.83
N PRO A 385 -8.59 -11.65 -14.89
CA PRO A 385 -8.13 -11.85 -16.25
C PRO A 385 -7.30 -10.66 -16.73
N LEU A 386 -6.16 -10.94 -17.36
CA LEU A 386 -5.29 -10.00 -18.04
C LEU A 386 -4.98 -10.54 -19.43
N GLY A 387 -5.17 -9.74 -20.47
CA GLY A 387 -4.74 -10.04 -21.81
C GLY A 387 -3.95 -8.87 -22.40
N ARG A 388 -2.84 -9.16 -23.08
CA ARG A 388 -2.07 -8.17 -23.83
C ARG A 388 -1.72 -8.71 -25.19
N ALA A 389 -1.67 -7.83 -26.19
CA ALA A 389 -1.20 -8.17 -27.52
C ALA A 389 -0.59 -6.95 -28.20
N GLY A 390 0.43 -7.16 -29.00
CA GLY A 390 1.07 -6.06 -29.71
C GLY A 390 2.28 -6.48 -30.51
N ILE A 391 3.10 -5.50 -30.78
CA ILE A 391 4.29 -5.61 -31.63
C ILE A 391 5.55 -5.27 -30.87
N TYR A 392 6.65 -5.83 -31.32
CA TYR A 392 7.97 -5.37 -30.95
C TYR A 392 8.84 -5.16 -32.19
N PHE A 393 9.77 -4.20 -32.05
CA PHE A 393 10.80 -3.94 -33.07
C PHE A 393 12.13 -3.70 -32.37
N ASN A 394 13.20 -4.33 -32.85
CA ASN A 394 14.53 -4.20 -32.27
C ASN A 394 15.61 -4.23 -33.34
N ASN A 395 16.45 -3.20 -33.35
CA ASN A 395 17.68 -3.13 -34.15
C ASN A 395 18.76 -2.37 -33.38
N ASP A 396 19.87 -2.02 -34.03
CA ASP A 396 21.03 -1.41 -33.38
C ASP A 396 20.76 -0.01 -32.79
N TRP A 397 19.72 0.70 -33.26
CA TRP A 397 19.43 2.06 -32.85
C TRP A 397 18.05 2.27 -32.20
N ILE A 398 17.14 1.31 -32.30
CA ILE A 398 15.83 1.36 -31.63
C ILE A 398 15.40 0.00 -31.10
N SER A 399 14.93 -0.01 -29.86
CA SER A 399 14.17 -1.12 -29.26
C SER A 399 12.81 -0.57 -28.88
N LEU A 400 11.74 -1.15 -29.42
CA LEU A 400 10.36 -0.72 -29.23
C LEU A 400 9.46 -1.90 -28.96
N THR A 401 8.55 -1.71 -27.98
CA THR A 401 7.42 -2.60 -27.71
C THR A 401 6.15 -1.76 -27.58
N SER A 402 5.08 -2.17 -28.26
CA SER A 402 3.79 -1.48 -28.19
C SER A 402 2.68 -2.49 -28.00
N LEU A 403 1.98 -2.40 -26.87
CA LEU A 403 1.00 -3.38 -26.40
C LEU A 403 -0.35 -2.72 -26.11
N PHE A 404 -1.39 -3.31 -26.63
CA PHE A 404 -2.74 -3.14 -26.15
C PHE A 404 -2.99 -4.09 -24.99
N SER A 405 -3.71 -3.65 -23.96
CA SER A 405 -3.98 -4.43 -22.75
C SER A 405 -5.44 -4.32 -22.31
N TYR A 406 -5.91 -5.41 -21.74
CA TYR A 406 -7.17 -5.50 -21.02
C TYR A 406 -6.93 -6.20 -19.69
N ILE A 407 -7.36 -5.58 -18.59
CA ILE A 407 -7.35 -6.19 -17.26
C ILE A 407 -8.67 -5.92 -16.56
N ALA A 408 -9.21 -6.93 -15.91
CA ALA A 408 -10.35 -6.78 -15.02
C ALA A 408 -10.04 -7.36 -13.65
N LYS A 409 -10.73 -6.88 -12.64
CA LYS A 409 -10.73 -7.44 -11.28
C LYS A 409 -12.15 -7.42 -10.76
N THR A 410 -12.71 -8.59 -10.51
CA THR A 410 -14.09 -8.77 -10.07
C THR A 410 -14.19 -9.02 -8.57
N ASN A 411 -15.34 -8.75 -7.99
CA ASN A 411 -15.65 -9.02 -6.57
C ASN A 411 -14.63 -8.41 -5.59
N ASN A 412 -14.10 -7.22 -5.89
CA ASN A 412 -13.29 -6.49 -4.90
C ASN A 412 -14.15 -6.17 -3.68
N ASN A 413 -13.59 -6.34 -2.51
CA ASN A 413 -14.29 -6.11 -1.26
C ASN A 413 -13.95 -4.74 -0.68
N SER A 414 -14.97 -4.04 -0.18
CA SER A 414 -14.85 -2.83 0.60
C SER A 414 -15.99 -2.76 1.61
N THR A 415 -15.84 -1.92 2.60
CA THR A 415 -16.90 -1.56 3.54
C THR A 415 -17.01 -0.04 3.55
N LEU A 416 -18.22 0.46 3.35
CA LEU A 416 -18.52 1.89 3.37
C LEU A 416 -19.35 2.23 4.60
N ASN A 417 -19.08 3.37 5.20
CA ASN A 417 -19.94 3.96 6.20
C ASN A 417 -20.93 4.89 5.49
N LEU A 418 -22.21 4.54 5.53
CA LEU A 418 -23.30 5.32 4.97
C LEU A 418 -24.02 6.06 6.10
N ILE A 419 -24.25 7.35 5.89
CA ILE A 419 -24.82 8.27 6.88
C ILE A 419 -26.29 8.40 6.59
N ASN A 420 -27.12 8.37 7.65
CA ASN A 420 -28.54 8.68 7.56
C ASN A 420 -28.75 10.15 7.12
N PRO A 421 -29.42 10.41 6.00
CA PRO A 421 -29.66 11.78 5.53
C PRO A 421 -30.41 12.69 6.53
N ASN A 422 -31.17 12.09 7.45
CA ASN A 422 -31.94 12.82 8.47
C ASN A 422 -31.19 12.93 9.81
N ASN A 423 -30.12 12.17 10.00
CA ASN A 423 -29.35 12.16 11.25
C ASN A 423 -27.89 11.76 10.96
N ASP A 424 -27.00 12.72 10.92
CA ASP A 424 -25.58 12.54 10.61
C ASP A 424 -24.81 11.69 11.64
N LYS A 425 -25.38 11.49 12.84
CA LYS A 425 -24.84 10.62 13.88
C LYS A 425 -25.26 9.15 13.70
N ASP A 426 -26.28 8.86 12.89
CA ASP A 426 -26.73 7.49 12.58
C ASP A 426 -25.99 6.97 11.33
N ILE A 427 -24.97 6.15 11.57
CA ILE A 427 -24.07 5.62 10.55
C ILE A 427 -24.22 4.11 10.50
N LYS A 428 -24.42 3.56 9.31
CA LYS A 428 -24.41 2.13 9.04
C LYS A 428 -23.29 1.71 8.13
N ALA A 429 -22.61 0.63 8.48
CA ALA A 429 -21.67 -0.03 7.59
C ALA A 429 -22.43 -0.78 6.47
N ALA A 430 -21.95 -0.65 5.25
CA ALA A 430 -22.45 -1.36 4.09
C ALA A 430 -21.31 -2.14 3.43
N ALA A 431 -21.46 -3.45 3.33
CA ALA A 431 -20.55 -4.25 2.52
C ALA A 431 -20.74 -3.92 1.05
N LEU A 432 -19.63 -3.78 0.34
CA LEU A 432 -19.59 -3.51 -1.09
C LEU A 432 -18.72 -4.54 -1.79
N SER A 433 -19.30 -5.22 -2.77
CA SER A 433 -18.54 -5.98 -3.76
C SER A 433 -18.58 -5.22 -5.10
N TYR A 434 -17.41 -4.91 -5.66
CA TYR A 434 -17.30 -4.10 -6.87
C TYR A 434 -16.30 -4.66 -7.86
N ASP A 435 -16.48 -4.32 -9.13
CA ASP A 435 -15.62 -4.74 -10.22
C ASP A 435 -14.89 -3.52 -10.82
N ILE A 436 -13.66 -3.76 -11.29
CA ILE A 436 -12.87 -2.79 -12.04
C ILE A 436 -12.49 -3.39 -13.38
N GLU A 437 -12.52 -2.58 -14.42
CA GLU A 437 -12.05 -2.93 -15.77
C GLU A 437 -11.17 -1.81 -16.30
N THR A 438 -10.06 -2.17 -16.91
CA THR A 438 -9.12 -1.24 -17.53
C THR A 438 -8.77 -1.70 -18.92
N ILE A 439 -8.96 -0.83 -19.89
CA ILE A 439 -8.40 -0.94 -21.24
C ILE A 439 -7.19 -0.02 -21.29
N GLY A 440 -6.09 -0.49 -21.84
CA GLY A 440 -4.85 0.24 -21.89
C GLY A 440 -4.07 0.05 -23.19
N TRP A 441 -3.16 0.96 -23.43
CA TRP A 441 -2.16 0.89 -24.47
C TRP A 441 -0.86 1.45 -23.94
N THR A 442 0.23 0.68 -24.05
CA THR A 442 1.56 1.09 -23.60
C THR A 442 2.54 0.94 -24.75
N THR A 443 3.32 1.98 -24.99
CA THR A 443 4.47 1.96 -25.90
C THR A 443 5.72 2.31 -25.12
N ASP A 444 6.70 1.44 -25.16
CA ASP A 444 8.01 1.59 -24.55
C ASP A 444 9.06 1.55 -25.66
N ALA A 445 9.92 2.55 -25.74
CA ALA A 445 10.96 2.64 -26.75
C ALA A 445 12.26 3.20 -26.20
N VAL A 446 13.36 2.57 -26.54
CA VAL A 446 14.72 3.09 -26.33
C VAL A 446 15.33 3.38 -27.69
N VAL A 447 15.74 4.62 -27.91
CA VAL A 447 16.30 5.10 -29.19
C VAL A 447 17.74 5.59 -28.98
N LYS A 448 18.65 5.12 -29.82
CA LYS A 448 20.09 5.45 -29.82
C LYS A 448 20.51 6.01 -31.17
N PRO A 449 20.12 7.25 -31.52
CA PRO A 449 20.26 7.81 -32.86
C PRO A 449 21.72 8.07 -33.24
N PHE A 450 22.59 8.29 -32.23
CA PHE A 450 24.04 8.49 -32.42
C PHE A 450 24.81 8.10 -31.16
N LYS A 451 26.11 7.95 -31.31
CA LYS A 451 26.98 7.47 -30.23
C LYS A 451 26.92 8.39 -29.00
N GLY A 452 26.66 7.77 -27.84
CA GLY A 452 26.64 8.46 -26.56
C GLY A 452 25.30 9.05 -26.17
N PHE A 453 24.29 9.08 -27.06
CA PHE A 453 22.96 9.53 -26.77
C PHE A 453 21.99 8.35 -26.70
N ASP A 454 21.25 8.25 -25.60
CA ASP A 454 20.14 7.34 -25.39
C ASP A 454 18.89 8.15 -25.04
N PHE A 455 17.75 7.78 -25.61
CA PHE A 455 16.47 8.38 -25.30
C PHE A 455 15.46 7.27 -25.02
N HIS A 456 14.95 7.23 -23.79
CA HIS A 456 13.85 6.35 -23.41
C HIS A 456 12.55 7.13 -23.50
N PHE A 457 11.55 6.52 -24.12
CA PHE A 457 10.20 7.00 -24.28
C PHE A 457 9.23 5.96 -23.77
N LEU A 458 8.42 6.33 -22.76
CA LEU A 458 7.30 5.54 -22.29
C LEU A 458 6.02 6.34 -22.46
N PHE A 459 5.06 5.75 -23.12
CA PHE A 459 3.68 6.25 -23.21
C PHE A 459 2.71 5.20 -22.71
N THR A 460 1.82 5.56 -21.78
CA THR A 460 0.73 4.71 -21.34
C THR A 460 -0.58 5.48 -21.39
N TYR A 461 -1.54 4.93 -22.10
CA TYR A 461 -2.95 5.28 -21.99
C TYR A 461 -3.68 4.17 -21.25
N GLN A 462 -4.52 4.53 -20.27
CA GLN A 462 -5.34 3.59 -19.52
C GLN A 462 -6.68 4.21 -19.16
N SER A 463 -7.75 3.40 -19.19
CA SER A 463 -9.09 3.83 -18.86
C SER A 463 -9.71 2.92 -17.80
N PRO A 464 -9.27 3.05 -16.52
CA PRO A 464 -9.80 2.25 -15.42
C PRO A 464 -11.19 2.75 -15.03
N LYS A 465 -12.18 1.85 -14.99
CA LYS A 465 -13.57 2.15 -14.64
C LYS A 465 -14.13 1.16 -13.63
N TYR A 466 -14.96 1.66 -12.73
CA TYR A 466 -15.83 0.81 -11.94
C TYR A 466 -16.93 0.24 -12.84
N LYS A 467 -17.03 -1.09 -12.94
CA LYS A 467 -18.08 -1.77 -13.73
C LYS A 467 -19.29 -2.12 -12.89
N LYS A 468 -19.07 -2.39 -11.62
CA LYS A 468 -20.09 -2.63 -10.63
C LYS A 468 -19.62 -1.94 -9.36
N TYR A 469 -20.29 -0.89 -8.96
CA TYR A 469 -19.98 -0.15 -7.74
C TYR A 469 -21.29 0.45 -7.20
N GLU A 470 -22.06 -0.39 -6.51
CA GLU A 470 -23.34 0.01 -5.96
C GLU A 470 -23.61 -0.71 -4.65
N THR A 471 -24.01 0.04 -3.64
CA THR A 471 -24.51 -0.49 -2.36
C THR A 471 -25.39 0.54 -1.68
N GLY A 472 -26.22 0.09 -0.73
CA GLY A 472 -27.09 0.96 0.06
C GLY A 472 -27.57 0.29 1.32
N VAL A 473 -28.07 1.09 2.25
CA VAL A 473 -28.65 0.66 3.52
C VAL A 473 -29.98 1.38 3.77
N THR A 474 -30.86 0.72 4.51
CA THR A 474 -32.07 1.33 5.06
C THR A 474 -31.87 1.52 6.57
N PHE A 475 -32.17 2.70 7.05
CA PHE A 475 -32.10 3.05 8.48
C PHE A 475 -33.40 2.70 9.18
N SER A 476 -33.38 2.72 10.53
CA SER A 476 -34.53 2.36 11.35
C SER A 476 -35.73 3.29 11.20
N ASP A 477 -35.49 4.53 10.79
CA ASP A 477 -36.52 5.54 10.47
C ASP A 477 -37.13 5.39 9.05
N GLY A 478 -36.70 4.33 8.31
CA GLY A 478 -37.12 4.09 6.93
C GLY A 478 -36.34 4.86 5.87
N THR A 479 -35.41 5.73 6.28
CA THR A 479 -34.56 6.49 5.34
C THR A 479 -33.55 5.56 4.67
N THR A 480 -33.27 5.80 3.40
CA THR A 480 -32.27 5.07 2.62
C THR A 480 -31.07 5.93 2.30
N SER A 481 -29.89 5.37 2.37
CA SER A 481 -28.64 5.98 1.89
C SER A 481 -27.88 4.96 1.05
N GLY A 482 -27.25 5.42 -0.02
CA GLY A 482 -26.52 4.54 -0.92
C GLY A 482 -25.54 5.30 -1.82
N ILE A 483 -24.72 4.53 -2.52
CA ILE A 483 -23.81 5.03 -3.52
C ILE A 483 -23.91 4.18 -4.78
N ASN A 484 -23.93 4.83 -5.94
CA ASN A 484 -23.71 4.20 -7.24
C ASN A 484 -22.62 4.99 -7.97
N ALA A 485 -21.49 4.34 -8.23
CA ALA A 485 -20.37 4.91 -8.97
C ALA A 485 -20.01 4.05 -10.20
N THR A 486 -20.93 3.18 -10.62
CA THR A 486 -20.75 2.35 -11.81
C THR A 486 -20.53 3.24 -13.04
N GLY A 487 -19.47 2.94 -13.82
CA GLY A 487 -19.05 3.72 -14.98
C GLY A 487 -18.06 4.85 -14.68
N ASN A 488 -17.90 5.25 -13.42
CA ASN A 488 -16.94 6.28 -13.03
C ASN A 488 -15.50 5.78 -13.19
N ILE A 489 -14.60 6.74 -13.38
CA ILE A 489 -13.15 6.48 -13.42
C ILE A 489 -12.65 6.16 -12.02
N VAL A 490 -11.80 5.16 -11.92
CA VAL A 490 -11.13 4.80 -10.66
C VAL A 490 -10.27 5.98 -10.18
N THR A 491 -10.36 6.27 -8.89
CA THR A 491 -9.66 7.40 -8.26
C THR A 491 -8.15 7.25 -8.31
N GLU A 492 -7.45 8.39 -8.31
CA GLU A 492 -5.99 8.52 -8.20
C GLU A 492 -5.18 7.90 -9.36
N ILE A 493 -5.84 7.39 -10.39
CA ILE A 493 -5.19 6.80 -11.55
C ILE A 493 -5.26 7.78 -12.74
N PRO A 494 -4.13 8.28 -13.23
CA PRO A 494 -4.09 9.12 -14.42
C PRO A 494 -4.39 8.28 -15.67
N LYS A 495 -5.12 8.86 -16.63
CA LYS A 495 -5.40 8.17 -17.90
C LYS A 495 -4.23 8.15 -18.85
N VAL A 496 -3.37 9.16 -18.78
CA VAL A 496 -2.19 9.29 -19.63
C VAL A 496 -0.97 9.49 -18.75
N LEU A 497 0.04 8.68 -19.00
CA LEU A 497 1.39 8.77 -18.47
C LEU A 497 2.36 8.90 -19.63
N ILE A 498 3.28 9.84 -19.53
CA ILE A 498 4.38 9.99 -20.49
C ILE A 498 5.68 10.11 -19.69
N GLU A 499 6.71 9.37 -20.10
CA GLU A 499 8.05 9.49 -19.57
C GLU A 499 9.04 9.70 -20.72
N LEU A 500 9.88 10.72 -20.58
CA LEU A 500 10.88 11.11 -21.55
C LEU A 500 12.22 11.20 -20.82
N ASP A 501 13.13 10.26 -21.09
CA ASP A 501 14.41 10.15 -20.40
C ASP A 501 15.58 10.31 -21.37
N PRO A 502 15.95 11.52 -21.78
CA PRO A 502 17.18 11.75 -22.53
C PRO A 502 18.41 11.55 -21.65
N SER A 503 19.42 10.89 -22.18
CA SER A 503 20.71 10.63 -21.54
C SER A 503 21.82 10.82 -22.56
N TYR A 504 22.87 11.55 -22.18
CA TYR A 504 24.00 11.84 -23.07
C TYR A 504 25.34 11.71 -22.35
N ASN A 505 26.22 10.90 -22.92
CA ASN A 505 27.62 10.81 -22.53
C ASN A 505 28.40 11.90 -23.25
N ILE A 506 28.57 13.07 -22.62
CA ILE A 506 29.32 14.22 -23.19
C ILE A 506 30.76 13.79 -23.44
N THR A 507 31.34 13.05 -22.51
CA THR A 507 32.63 12.38 -22.63
C THR A 507 32.51 10.96 -22.06
N LYS A 508 33.60 10.17 -22.12
CA LYS A 508 33.66 8.87 -21.46
C LYS A 508 33.51 8.97 -19.93
N ASP A 509 33.79 10.14 -19.36
CA ASP A 509 33.84 10.38 -17.91
C ASP A 509 32.71 11.30 -17.42
N LEU A 510 31.95 11.93 -18.33
CA LEU A 510 30.88 12.87 -18.02
C LEU A 510 29.58 12.46 -18.71
N LYS A 511 28.57 12.14 -17.90
CA LYS A 511 27.21 11.79 -18.32
C LYS A 511 26.19 12.76 -17.74
N VAL A 512 25.26 13.23 -18.56
CA VAL A 512 24.05 13.94 -18.14
C VAL A 512 22.82 13.11 -18.47
N TRP A 513 21.82 13.20 -17.60
CA TRP A 513 20.55 12.51 -17.76
C TRP A 513 19.42 13.37 -17.21
N ALA A 514 18.27 13.35 -17.87
CA ALA A 514 17.06 13.99 -17.37
C ALA A 514 15.85 13.05 -17.53
N SER A 515 14.84 13.23 -16.70
CA SER A 515 13.55 12.55 -16.79
C SER A 515 12.43 13.58 -16.69
N PHE A 516 11.49 13.52 -17.61
CA PHE A 516 10.29 14.34 -17.65
C PHE A 516 9.09 13.39 -17.60
N ARG A 517 8.33 13.43 -16.50
CA ARG A 517 7.18 12.54 -16.27
C ARG A 517 5.91 13.37 -16.25
N TYR A 518 5.03 13.10 -17.19
CA TYR A 518 3.71 13.71 -17.23
C TYR A 518 2.65 12.75 -16.70
N PHE A 519 1.83 13.24 -15.80
CA PHE A 519 0.63 12.59 -15.28
C PHE A 519 -0.59 13.43 -15.67
N SER A 520 -1.54 12.84 -16.37
CA SER A 520 -2.79 13.55 -16.68
C SER A 520 -3.66 13.71 -15.43
N LYS A 521 -4.74 14.46 -15.56
CA LYS A 521 -5.76 14.66 -14.52
C LYS A 521 -6.15 13.36 -13.81
N THR A 522 -6.27 13.42 -12.47
CA THR A 522 -6.76 12.33 -11.61
C THR A 522 -7.96 12.76 -10.79
N TYR A 523 -8.89 11.85 -10.55
CA TYR A 523 -10.04 12.11 -9.68
C TYR A 523 -9.70 11.75 -8.24
N ALA A 524 -10.09 12.61 -7.30
CA ALA A 524 -9.83 12.45 -5.87
C ALA A 524 -10.95 11.71 -5.12
N ASN A 525 -12.14 11.57 -5.72
CA ASN A 525 -13.25 10.85 -5.12
C ASN A 525 -13.99 9.95 -6.10
N ILE A 526 -14.69 8.96 -5.56
CA ILE A 526 -15.42 7.93 -6.31
C ILE A 526 -16.51 8.52 -7.22
N LYS A 527 -17.11 9.64 -6.84
CA LYS A 527 -18.14 10.33 -7.65
C LYS A 527 -17.55 11.11 -8.82
N ASN A 528 -16.23 11.18 -8.94
CA ASN A 528 -15.49 11.98 -9.93
C ASN A 528 -15.84 13.49 -9.89
N ALA A 529 -16.32 13.97 -8.75
CA ALA A 529 -16.69 15.38 -8.55
C ALA A 529 -15.45 16.26 -8.28
N TYR A 530 -14.42 15.69 -7.66
CA TYR A 530 -13.16 16.39 -7.36
C TYR A 530 -12.03 15.78 -8.16
N TYR A 531 -11.14 16.61 -8.66
CA TYR A 531 -9.99 16.18 -9.46
C TYR A 531 -8.80 17.11 -9.26
N PHE A 532 -7.63 16.61 -9.55
CA PHE A 532 -6.41 17.40 -9.67
C PHE A 532 -5.97 17.46 -11.12
N ASN A 533 -5.46 18.62 -11.53
CA ASN A 533 -4.95 18.83 -12.88
C ASN A 533 -3.74 17.95 -13.16
N GLY A 534 -3.45 17.76 -14.44
CA GLY A 534 -2.22 17.09 -14.86
C GLY A 534 -0.99 17.87 -14.42
N ARG A 535 0.10 17.14 -14.16
CA ARG A 535 1.37 17.69 -13.68
C ARG A 535 2.57 17.05 -14.37
N TRP A 536 3.65 17.78 -14.38
CA TRP A 536 4.98 17.28 -14.70
C TRP A 536 5.79 17.07 -13.42
N GLU A 537 6.57 16.01 -13.40
CA GLU A 537 7.65 15.79 -12.44
C GLU A 537 8.95 15.69 -13.21
N THR A 538 10.00 16.37 -12.75
CA THR A 538 11.25 16.45 -13.49
C THR A 538 12.44 16.13 -12.60
N PHE A 539 13.39 15.39 -13.17
CA PHE A 539 14.62 14.97 -12.52
C PHE A 539 15.78 15.26 -13.46
N GLY A 540 16.89 15.73 -12.92
CA GLY A 540 18.13 15.92 -13.67
C GLY A 540 19.32 15.42 -12.87
N VAL A 541 20.25 14.74 -13.54
CA VAL A 541 21.45 14.18 -12.91
C VAL A 541 22.66 14.44 -13.80
N ILE A 542 23.74 14.87 -13.17
CA ILE A 542 25.07 14.97 -13.77
C ILE A 542 25.98 14.02 -13.00
N ASN A 543 26.64 13.11 -13.71
CA ASN A 543 27.65 12.20 -13.16
C ASN A 543 28.98 12.48 -13.84
N TRP A 544 30.01 12.78 -13.05
CA TRP A 544 31.34 13.09 -13.55
C TRP A 544 32.41 12.29 -12.79
N ASN A 545 33.13 11.44 -13.51
CA ASN A 545 34.32 10.77 -13.01
C ASN A 545 35.52 11.70 -13.20
N VAL A 546 35.80 12.53 -12.19
CA VAL A 546 36.88 13.55 -12.25
C VAL A 546 38.25 12.87 -12.35
N THR A 547 38.41 11.76 -11.63
CA THR A 547 39.63 10.91 -11.67
C THR A 547 39.21 9.44 -11.53
N LYS A 548 40.19 8.51 -11.59
CA LYS A 548 39.95 7.07 -11.31
C LYS A 548 39.46 6.80 -9.89
N HIS A 549 39.60 7.75 -8.97
CA HIS A 549 39.28 7.60 -7.56
C HIS A 549 38.25 8.61 -7.04
N LEU A 550 37.83 9.57 -7.87
CA LEU A 550 36.87 10.60 -7.48
C LEU A 550 35.76 10.71 -8.52
N SER A 551 34.52 10.50 -8.06
CA SER A 551 33.31 10.74 -8.85
C SER A 551 32.44 11.77 -8.13
N LEU A 552 31.87 12.69 -8.89
CA LEU A 552 30.92 13.69 -8.43
C LEU A 552 29.57 13.44 -9.09
N SER A 553 28.50 13.54 -8.31
CA SER A 553 27.13 13.45 -8.80
C SER A 553 26.32 14.62 -8.26
N GLY A 554 25.60 15.29 -9.14
CA GLY A 554 24.64 16.34 -8.82
C GLY A 554 23.24 15.91 -9.29
N THR A 555 22.25 16.05 -8.41
CA THR A 555 20.85 15.73 -8.72
C THR A 555 19.97 16.94 -8.44
N VAL A 556 19.07 17.24 -9.37
CA VAL A 556 18.02 18.25 -9.21
C VAL A 556 16.65 17.60 -9.41
N ILE A 557 15.67 17.96 -8.60
CA ILE A 557 14.32 17.39 -8.59
C ILE A 557 13.33 18.54 -8.76
N ASN A 558 12.31 18.33 -9.61
CA ASN A 558 11.24 19.29 -9.88
C ASN A 558 11.77 20.68 -10.26
N PHE A 559 12.51 20.74 -11.35
CA PHE A 559 13.14 21.97 -11.84
C PHE A 559 12.29 22.72 -12.89
N LEU A 560 11.06 22.24 -13.21
CA LEU A 560 10.04 22.93 -14.01
C LEU A 560 8.94 23.44 -13.12
#